data_d23844dc47df51a35b209a9be3e88338
#
_entry.id   d23844dc47df51a35b209a9be3e88338
#
_cell.length_a   1.000
_cell.length_b   1.000
_cell.length_c   1.000
_cell.angle_alpha   90.00
_cell.angle_beta   90.00
_cell.angle_gamma   90.00
#
_symmetry.space_group_name_H-M   'P 1'
#
loop_
_entity.id
_entity.type
_entity.pdbx_description
1 polymer ?
#
loop_
_entity_poly.entity_id
_entity_poly.type
_entity_poly.pdbx_seq_one_letter_code
_entity_poly.pdbx_strand_id
1 'polypeptide(L)'
;MSRPAVLVDSFGRRHTDLRISVTDRCNLRCTYCMPAEAIFRPREELLAYEEIARVAAVAAGLGVHTIRLTGGEPLLRHDLAALVALLVAVPGIDEVAVTTNGLLLAEQAHDLAAAGLRRLNVSLDSLREDVFERIARRRGLDRVLAGLAAARRAGFAEIRINAVSIRGLTEDEIVPLARFCRREGFHLRFIEFMPLDAEEAWDRSQVLSGADVRAILEWEIGPLVAETVGDPGQPAVDYRWADGGRVGFINPVTRPFCDRCDRLRLTADGQFRNCLFSTTEWDVKRLLRGDGTDAEIAALLRECVAAKKAAHGIDTPEFARPARAMYQIGG
;
A
#
# COMPACT_ATOMS: atom_id res chain seq x y z
N MET A 1 -6.98 33.81 0.16
CA MET A 1 -6.75 32.50 -0.46
C MET A 1 -7.99 31.66 -0.21
N SER A 2 -8.72 31.26 -1.26
CA SER A 2 -9.86 30.36 -1.14
C SER A 2 -9.38 29.01 -0.58
N ARG A 3 -10.14 28.43 0.38
CA ARG A 3 -9.86 27.07 0.85
C ARG A 3 -9.83 26.12 -0.35
N PRO A 4 -8.82 25.22 -0.45
CA PRO A 4 -8.80 24.26 -1.54
C PRO A 4 -10.11 23.45 -1.54
N ALA A 5 -10.65 23.21 -2.72
CA ALA A 5 -11.83 22.37 -2.89
C ALA A 5 -11.47 20.96 -2.45
N VAL A 6 -12.00 20.51 -1.32
CA VAL A 6 -11.67 19.21 -0.73
C VAL A 6 -12.47 18.10 -1.40
N LEU A 7 -11.85 16.99 -1.77
CA LEU A 7 -12.52 15.79 -2.24
C LEU A 7 -13.32 15.17 -1.10
N VAL A 8 -14.64 15.20 -1.19
CA VAL A 8 -15.57 14.63 -0.20
C VAL A 8 -16.55 13.73 -0.93
N ASP A 9 -16.73 12.51 -0.42
CA ASP A 9 -17.71 11.58 -0.98
C ASP A 9 -19.12 11.80 -0.42
N SER A 10 -20.10 11.02 -0.90
CA SER A 10 -21.50 11.10 -0.49
C SER A 10 -21.75 10.75 0.99
N PHE A 11 -20.73 10.21 1.69
CA PHE A 11 -20.77 9.85 3.11
C PHE A 11 -20.03 10.85 4.01
N GLY A 12 -19.54 11.98 3.43
CA GLY A 12 -18.82 13.01 4.16
C GLY A 12 -17.34 12.70 4.45
N ARG A 13 -16.79 11.60 3.88
CA ARG A 13 -15.38 11.24 4.07
C ARG A 13 -14.50 12.10 3.17
N ARG A 14 -13.44 12.67 3.74
CA ARG A 14 -12.42 13.42 3.00
C ARG A 14 -11.38 12.46 2.42
N HIS A 15 -10.96 12.70 1.18
CA HIS A 15 -9.99 11.88 0.48
C HIS A 15 -8.68 12.62 0.31
N THR A 16 -7.67 12.20 1.08
CA THR A 16 -6.39 12.90 1.22
C THR A 16 -5.17 12.03 0.89
N ASP A 17 -5.32 10.69 0.80
CA ASP A 17 -4.26 9.71 0.47
C ASP A 17 -4.47 9.18 -0.95
N LEU A 18 -3.54 9.48 -1.88
CA LEU A 18 -3.53 8.93 -3.23
C LEU A 18 -2.44 7.85 -3.35
N ARG A 19 -2.87 6.63 -3.61
CA ARG A 19 -1.97 5.51 -3.92
C ARG A 19 -1.78 5.41 -5.42
N ILE A 20 -0.53 5.42 -5.86
CA ILE A 20 -0.17 5.39 -7.27
C ILE A 20 0.62 4.12 -7.57
N SER A 21 0.04 3.25 -8.39
CA SER A 21 0.77 2.14 -8.98
C SER A 21 1.62 2.67 -10.13
N VAL A 22 2.94 2.45 -10.08
CA VAL A 22 3.86 2.91 -11.13
C VAL A 22 4.17 1.82 -12.16
N THR A 23 3.84 0.57 -11.85
CA THR A 23 4.02 -0.59 -12.73
C THR A 23 3.20 -1.77 -12.22
N ASP A 24 2.80 -2.66 -13.12
CA ASP A 24 2.24 -3.98 -12.77
C ASP A 24 3.32 -5.08 -12.65
N ARG A 25 4.58 -4.79 -13.06
CA ARG A 25 5.69 -5.75 -12.99
C ARG A 25 6.15 -5.94 -11.56
N CYS A 26 6.47 -7.19 -11.22
CA CYS A 26 7.06 -7.56 -9.92
C CYS A 26 8.11 -8.64 -10.12
N ASN A 27 9.15 -8.65 -9.30
CA ASN A 27 10.19 -9.69 -9.25
C ASN A 27 9.86 -10.83 -8.28
N LEU A 28 8.75 -10.73 -7.53
CA LEU A 28 8.15 -11.82 -6.75
C LEU A 28 6.85 -12.32 -7.38
N ARG A 29 6.33 -13.45 -6.89
CA ARG A 29 5.07 -14.07 -7.30
C ARG A 29 4.25 -14.52 -6.09
N CYS A 30 4.05 -13.58 -5.15
CA CYS A 30 3.38 -13.90 -3.88
C CYS A 30 2.00 -14.51 -4.12
N THR A 31 1.74 -15.62 -3.44
CA THR A 31 0.53 -16.45 -3.60
C THR A 31 -0.77 -15.66 -3.38
N TYR A 32 -0.72 -14.67 -2.49
CA TYR A 32 -1.86 -13.80 -2.17
C TYR A 32 -2.02 -12.58 -3.10
N CYS A 33 -1.17 -12.43 -4.11
CA CYS A 33 -1.13 -11.20 -4.93
C CYS A 33 -1.14 -11.47 -6.43
N MET A 34 -0.28 -12.38 -6.92
CA MET A 34 0.06 -12.52 -8.34
C MET A 34 0.12 -13.99 -8.74
N PRO A 35 -0.35 -14.38 -9.94
CA PRO A 35 -0.21 -15.74 -10.44
C PRO A 35 1.27 -16.07 -10.70
N ALA A 36 1.57 -17.38 -10.74
CA ALA A 36 2.93 -17.85 -11.05
C ALA A 36 3.41 -17.33 -12.42
N GLU A 37 2.50 -17.35 -13.41
CA GLU A 37 2.71 -16.80 -14.75
C GLU A 37 1.83 -15.55 -14.92
N ALA A 38 2.44 -14.37 -14.81
CA ALA A 38 1.76 -13.10 -14.95
C ALA A 38 2.05 -12.48 -16.33
N ILE A 39 1.00 -11.99 -16.96
CA ILE A 39 1.10 -11.17 -18.18
C ILE A 39 1.11 -9.71 -17.77
N PHE A 40 2.16 -8.99 -18.18
CA PHE A 40 2.34 -7.59 -17.87
C PHE A 40 1.99 -6.70 -19.04
N ARG A 41 1.54 -5.49 -18.74
CA ARG A 41 1.24 -4.49 -19.76
C ARG A 41 2.50 -4.06 -20.51
N PRO A 42 2.38 -3.74 -21.79
CA PRO A 42 3.42 -3.05 -22.54
C PRO A 42 3.82 -1.74 -21.86
N ARG A 43 5.11 -1.37 -21.97
CA ARG A 43 5.64 -0.19 -21.29
C ARG A 43 4.95 1.11 -21.72
N GLU A 44 4.57 1.21 -22.96
CA GLU A 44 3.86 2.33 -23.58
C GLU A 44 2.45 2.53 -23.05
N GLU A 45 1.86 1.51 -22.43
CA GLU A 45 0.55 1.61 -21.79
C GLU A 45 0.65 2.20 -20.38
N LEU A 46 1.82 2.16 -19.76
CA LEU A 46 2.04 2.71 -18.44
C LEU A 46 2.16 4.24 -18.49
N LEU A 47 1.69 4.91 -17.44
CA LEU A 47 1.85 6.35 -17.30
C LEU A 47 3.33 6.75 -17.21
N ALA A 48 3.71 7.84 -17.88
CA ALA A 48 5.00 8.50 -17.70
C ALA A 48 5.06 9.22 -16.34
N TYR A 49 6.26 9.56 -15.89
CA TYR A 49 6.43 10.25 -14.61
C TYR A 49 5.82 11.65 -14.61
N GLU A 50 5.88 12.33 -15.74
CA GLU A 50 5.26 13.64 -15.97
C GLU A 50 3.73 13.54 -15.95
N GLU A 51 3.15 12.46 -16.51
CA GLU A 51 1.71 12.19 -16.45
C GLU A 51 1.26 11.96 -14.99
N ILE A 52 2.04 11.19 -14.22
CA ILE A 52 1.79 10.95 -12.79
C ILE A 52 1.91 12.26 -11.98
N ALA A 53 2.95 13.05 -12.22
CA ALA A 53 3.16 14.32 -11.53
C ALA A 53 2.04 15.32 -11.84
N ARG A 54 1.53 15.37 -13.08
CA ARG A 54 0.37 16.19 -13.46
C ARG A 54 -0.88 15.76 -12.70
N VAL A 55 -1.18 14.48 -12.60
CA VAL A 55 -2.31 13.95 -11.81
C VAL A 55 -2.14 14.32 -10.33
N ALA A 56 -0.93 14.17 -9.78
CA ALA A 56 -0.63 14.50 -8.39
C ALA A 56 -0.85 16.00 -8.10
N ALA A 57 -0.44 16.87 -9.01
CA ALA A 57 -0.65 18.33 -8.89
C ALA A 57 -2.15 18.69 -8.89
N VAL A 58 -2.94 18.09 -9.79
CA VAL A 58 -4.40 18.27 -9.81
C VAL A 58 -5.03 17.75 -8.52
N ALA A 59 -4.63 16.58 -8.05
CA ALA A 59 -5.14 15.97 -6.81
C ALA A 59 -4.77 16.82 -5.59
N ALA A 60 -3.56 17.38 -5.53
CA ALA A 60 -3.13 18.30 -4.46
C ALA A 60 -3.99 19.57 -4.42
N GLY A 61 -4.33 20.14 -5.58
CA GLY A 61 -5.28 21.25 -5.70
C GLY A 61 -6.69 20.91 -5.18
N LEU A 62 -7.01 19.63 -5.02
CA LEU A 62 -8.26 19.11 -4.47
C LEU A 62 -8.13 18.57 -3.03
N GLY A 63 -6.99 18.82 -2.36
CA GLY A 63 -6.78 18.52 -0.95
C GLY A 63 -6.13 17.16 -0.67
N VAL A 64 -5.64 16.45 -1.69
CA VAL A 64 -4.73 15.33 -1.48
C VAL A 64 -3.38 15.86 -1.03
N HIS A 65 -2.84 15.35 0.07
CA HIS A 65 -1.55 15.78 0.61
C HIS A 65 -0.60 14.62 0.92
N THR A 66 -1.07 13.38 0.82
CA THR A 66 -0.22 12.18 0.99
C THR A 66 -0.23 11.36 -0.30
N ILE A 67 0.95 10.99 -0.79
CA ILE A 67 1.12 10.09 -1.93
C ILE A 67 1.85 8.83 -1.47
N ARG A 68 1.35 7.67 -1.94
CA ARG A 68 2.04 6.40 -1.75
C ARG A 68 2.30 5.73 -3.08
N LEU A 69 3.57 5.60 -3.44
CA LEU A 69 3.99 4.85 -4.61
C LEU A 69 3.96 3.36 -4.29
N THR A 70 3.33 2.62 -5.19
CA THR A 70 3.18 1.17 -5.16
C THR A 70 3.32 0.61 -6.57
N GLY A 71 2.81 -0.60 -6.80
CA GLY A 71 2.75 -1.21 -8.12
C GLY A 71 2.58 -2.71 -7.98
N GLY A 72 3.17 -3.45 -8.90
CA GLY A 72 3.72 -4.74 -8.60
C GLY A 72 4.91 -4.52 -7.65
N GLU A 73 6.08 -4.17 -8.19
CA GLU A 73 7.22 -3.71 -7.39
C GLU A 73 7.72 -2.35 -7.93
N PRO A 74 7.54 -1.26 -7.19
CA PRO A 74 7.89 0.07 -7.69
C PRO A 74 9.38 0.25 -7.97
N LEU A 75 10.27 -0.42 -7.22
CA LEU A 75 11.71 -0.34 -7.42
C LEU A 75 12.20 -0.98 -8.74
N LEU A 76 11.32 -1.70 -9.46
CA LEU A 76 11.60 -2.14 -10.84
C LEU A 76 11.43 -1.03 -11.87
N ARG A 77 10.75 0.06 -11.52
CA ARG A 77 10.62 1.20 -12.40
C ARG A 77 11.96 1.97 -12.42
N HIS A 78 12.50 2.15 -13.62
CA HIS A 78 13.79 2.86 -13.80
C HIS A 78 13.71 4.26 -13.20
N ASP A 79 14.71 4.61 -12.39
CA ASP A 79 14.88 5.94 -11.78
C ASP A 79 13.64 6.40 -10.99
N LEU A 80 13.16 5.56 -10.06
CA LEU A 80 12.02 5.91 -9.20
C LEU A 80 12.32 7.17 -8.34
N ALA A 81 13.59 7.44 -8.03
CA ALA A 81 14.00 8.62 -7.29
C ALA A 81 13.64 9.92 -8.03
N ALA A 82 13.71 9.95 -9.36
CA ALA A 82 13.27 11.10 -10.15
C ALA A 82 11.75 11.35 -9.97
N LEU A 83 10.92 10.31 -9.98
CA LEU A 83 9.49 10.47 -9.69
C LEU A 83 9.26 10.97 -8.26
N VAL A 84 9.98 10.44 -7.28
CA VAL A 84 9.87 10.93 -5.88
C VAL A 84 10.16 12.42 -5.82
N ALA A 85 11.25 12.88 -6.45
CA ALA A 85 11.63 14.30 -6.49
C ALA A 85 10.53 15.17 -7.14
N LEU A 86 9.96 14.70 -8.27
CA LEU A 86 8.85 15.39 -8.93
C LEU A 86 7.64 15.54 -8.00
N LEU A 87 7.27 14.48 -7.28
CA LEU A 87 6.11 14.48 -6.39
C LEU A 87 6.33 15.32 -5.12
N VAL A 88 7.52 15.26 -4.54
CA VAL A 88 7.90 16.09 -3.39
C VAL A 88 7.87 17.58 -3.72
N ALA A 89 8.14 17.95 -4.98
CA ALA A 89 8.10 19.32 -5.46
C ALA A 89 6.67 19.85 -5.72
N VAL A 90 5.65 18.98 -5.71
CA VAL A 90 4.25 19.40 -5.93
C VAL A 90 3.74 20.20 -4.72
N PRO A 91 3.32 21.47 -4.90
CA PRO A 91 2.77 22.26 -3.81
C PRO A 91 1.52 21.60 -3.20
N GLY A 92 1.49 21.46 -1.89
CA GLY A 92 0.39 20.83 -1.14
C GLY A 92 0.56 19.33 -0.89
N ILE A 93 1.60 18.70 -1.41
CA ILE A 93 2.00 17.34 -1.01
C ILE A 93 2.95 17.43 0.18
N ASP A 94 2.49 16.92 1.33
CA ASP A 94 3.23 16.93 2.59
C ASP A 94 4.12 15.67 2.74
N GLU A 95 3.68 14.54 2.17
CA GLU A 95 4.39 13.27 2.32
C GLU A 95 4.32 12.42 1.04
N VAL A 96 5.50 11.89 0.66
CA VAL A 96 5.63 10.81 -0.31
C VAL A 96 6.17 9.56 0.39
N ALA A 97 5.49 8.43 0.22
CA ALA A 97 5.88 7.14 0.76
C ALA A 97 6.01 6.09 -0.36
N VAL A 98 6.80 5.05 -0.13
CA VAL A 98 6.91 3.88 -1.03
C VAL A 98 6.52 2.61 -0.29
N THR A 99 5.78 1.71 -0.96
CA THR A 99 5.59 0.32 -0.52
C THR A 99 6.35 -0.59 -1.47
N THR A 100 7.28 -1.38 -0.96
CA THR A 100 8.19 -2.24 -1.74
C THR A 100 8.33 -3.62 -1.10
N ASN A 101 8.71 -4.63 -1.88
CA ASN A 101 9.13 -5.94 -1.37
C ASN A 101 10.59 -5.95 -0.86
N GLY A 102 11.32 -4.87 -1.03
CA GLY A 102 12.66 -4.67 -0.48
C GLY A 102 13.83 -5.31 -1.24
N LEU A 103 13.61 -6.16 -2.25
CA LEU A 103 14.67 -6.88 -2.96
C LEU A 103 15.70 -5.97 -3.64
N LEU A 104 15.29 -4.78 -4.07
CA LEU A 104 16.13 -3.78 -4.74
C LEU A 104 16.45 -2.58 -3.85
N LEU A 105 16.02 -2.62 -2.59
CA LEU A 105 16.11 -1.48 -1.69
C LEU A 105 17.56 -1.16 -1.31
N ALA A 106 18.43 -2.16 -1.20
CA ALA A 106 19.84 -1.95 -0.87
C ALA A 106 20.56 -1.06 -1.89
N GLU A 107 20.16 -1.14 -3.15
CA GLU A 107 20.75 -0.41 -4.28
C GLU A 107 20.19 1.01 -4.41
N GLN A 108 18.95 1.25 -3.96
CA GLN A 108 18.20 2.49 -4.23
C GLN A 108 17.87 3.33 -3.00
N ALA A 109 18.09 2.82 -1.78
CA ALA A 109 17.69 3.51 -0.55
C ALA A 109 18.29 4.91 -0.40
N HIS A 110 19.57 5.07 -0.76
CA HIS A 110 20.26 6.36 -0.68
C HIS A 110 19.63 7.39 -1.62
N ASP A 111 19.41 7.04 -2.88
CA ASP A 111 18.89 7.96 -3.90
C ASP A 111 17.42 8.33 -3.60
N LEU A 112 16.63 7.37 -3.12
CA LEU A 112 15.26 7.64 -2.67
C LEU A 112 15.22 8.61 -1.48
N ALA A 113 16.11 8.44 -0.49
CA ALA A 113 16.22 9.37 0.63
C ALA A 113 16.66 10.77 0.17
N ALA A 114 17.66 10.86 -0.71
CA ALA A 114 18.14 12.10 -1.31
C ALA A 114 17.07 12.83 -2.12
N ALA A 115 16.18 12.07 -2.80
CA ALA A 115 15.02 12.60 -3.52
C ALA A 115 13.91 13.13 -2.60
N GLY A 116 14.01 12.94 -1.28
CA GLY A 116 13.05 13.44 -0.30
C GLY A 116 12.01 12.43 0.15
N LEU A 117 12.18 11.14 -0.16
CA LEU A 117 11.31 10.09 0.37
C LEU A 117 11.44 10.03 1.90
N ARG A 118 10.30 10.09 2.62
CA ARG A 118 10.28 10.14 4.08
C ARG A 118 9.94 8.83 4.73
N ARG A 119 9.08 8.00 4.12
CA ARG A 119 8.55 6.78 4.71
C ARG A 119 8.66 5.60 3.77
N LEU A 120 9.15 4.49 4.31
CA LEU A 120 9.19 3.19 3.64
C LEU A 120 8.22 2.22 4.32
N ASN A 121 7.46 1.48 3.49
CA ASN A 121 6.77 0.28 3.90
C ASN A 121 7.42 -0.88 3.14
N VAL A 122 7.95 -1.85 3.87
CA VAL A 122 8.58 -3.04 3.29
C VAL A 122 7.70 -4.25 3.59
N SER A 123 7.32 -4.99 2.55
CA SER A 123 6.55 -6.22 2.69
C SER A 123 7.49 -7.36 3.06
N LEU A 124 7.24 -7.99 4.21
CA LEU A 124 8.05 -9.11 4.71
C LEU A 124 7.18 -10.02 5.59
N ASP A 125 6.87 -11.21 5.09
CA ASP A 125 5.95 -12.14 5.73
C ASP A 125 6.66 -13.18 6.60
N SER A 126 7.97 -13.39 6.43
CA SER A 126 8.76 -14.39 7.14
C SER A 126 10.24 -14.01 7.23
N LEU A 127 10.91 -14.50 8.31
CA LEU A 127 12.36 -14.44 8.49
C LEU A 127 13.03 -15.77 8.17
N ARG A 128 12.31 -16.74 7.62
CA ARG A 128 12.81 -18.04 7.19
C ARG A 128 12.75 -18.12 5.67
N GLU A 129 13.88 -18.47 5.04
CA GLU A 129 13.98 -18.53 3.57
C GLU A 129 13.01 -19.55 2.96
N ASP A 130 12.81 -20.71 3.61
CA ASP A 130 11.87 -21.74 3.13
C ASP A 130 10.41 -21.24 3.13
N VAL A 131 10.00 -20.50 4.14
CA VAL A 131 8.67 -19.90 4.23
C VAL A 131 8.54 -18.72 3.28
N PHE A 132 9.57 -17.86 3.21
CA PHE A 132 9.62 -16.74 2.26
C PHE A 132 9.47 -17.25 0.81
N GLU A 133 10.25 -18.28 0.43
CA GLU A 133 10.17 -18.87 -0.91
C GLU A 133 8.80 -19.51 -1.19
N ARG A 134 8.20 -20.17 -0.20
CA ARG A 134 6.85 -20.74 -0.33
C ARG A 134 5.78 -19.68 -0.57
N ILE A 135 5.88 -18.51 0.09
CA ILE A 135 4.94 -17.41 -0.07
C ILE A 135 5.23 -16.64 -1.35
N ALA A 136 6.47 -16.21 -1.54
CA ALA A 136 6.89 -15.31 -2.61
C ALA A 136 7.18 -16.02 -3.94
N ARG A 137 7.24 -17.36 -3.94
CA ARG A 137 7.61 -18.22 -5.08
C ARG A 137 8.96 -17.85 -5.71
N ARG A 138 9.81 -17.18 -4.94
CA ARG A 138 11.17 -16.74 -5.31
C ARG A 138 12.00 -16.63 -4.04
N ARG A 139 13.30 -16.77 -4.17
CA ARG A 139 14.29 -16.57 -3.10
C ARG A 139 14.70 -15.10 -2.99
N GLY A 140 15.29 -14.74 -1.84
CA GLY A 140 15.89 -13.41 -1.70
C GLY A 140 15.64 -12.74 -0.35
N LEU A 141 15.31 -13.47 0.68
CA LEU A 141 15.14 -12.92 2.03
C LEU A 141 16.37 -12.13 2.50
N ASP A 142 17.58 -12.65 2.22
CA ASP A 142 18.85 -12.00 2.51
C ASP A 142 18.96 -10.61 1.87
N ARG A 143 18.46 -10.44 0.64
CA ARG A 143 18.43 -9.16 -0.06
C ARG A 143 17.43 -8.18 0.59
N VAL A 144 16.28 -8.67 1.03
CA VAL A 144 15.30 -7.84 1.75
C VAL A 144 15.90 -7.32 3.05
N LEU A 145 16.56 -8.20 3.83
CA LEU A 145 17.23 -7.82 5.08
C LEU A 145 18.38 -6.84 4.85
N ALA A 146 19.19 -7.05 3.80
CA ALA A 146 20.22 -6.09 3.37
C ALA A 146 19.61 -4.74 2.97
N GLY A 147 18.44 -4.75 2.31
CA GLY A 147 17.68 -3.56 1.94
C GLY A 147 17.21 -2.76 3.17
N LEU A 148 16.68 -3.43 4.18
CA LEU A 148 16.30 -2.79 5.44
C LEU A 148 17.49 -2.15 6.15
N ALA A 149 18.64 -2.83 6.19
CA ALA A 149 19.87 -2.28 6.75
C ALA A 149 20.37 -1.06 5.95
N ALA A 150 20.27 -1.08 4.62
CA ALA A 150 20.64 0.04 3.76
C ALA A 150 19.71 1.25 3.97
N ALA A 151 18.40 1.01 4.10
CA ALA A 151 17.42 2.07 4.38
C ALA A 151 17.72 2.78 5.71
N ARG A 152 18.08 2.05 6.75
CA ARG A 152 18.51 2.66 8.03
C ARG A 152 19.76 3.53 7.85
N ARG A 153 20.77 3.04 7.13
CA ARG A 153 21.99 3.84 6.84
C ARG A 153 21.70 5.06 5.99
N ALA A 154 20.70 4.99 5.10
CA ALA A 154 20.24 6.13 4.31
C ALA A 154 19.44 7.17 5.12
N GLY A 155 19.17 6.92 6.41
CA GLY A 155 18.53 7.88 7.31
C GLY A 155 17.01 7.84 7.32
N PHE A 156 16.36 6.77 6.83
CA PHE A 156 14.92 6.63 7.00
C PHE A 156 14.57 6.48 8.48
N ALA A 157 13.86 7.49 9.01
CA ALA A 157 13.47 7.54 10.41
C ALA A 157 12.32 6.57 10.73
N GLU A 158 11.43 6.33 9.77
CA GLU A 158 10.28 5.43 9.91
C GLU A 158 10.28 4.37 8.81
N ILE A 159 10.55 3.13 9.21
CA ILE A 159 10.43 1.95 8.35
C ILE A 159 9.32 1.08 8.93
N ARG A 160 8.27 0.85 8.11
CA ARG A 160 7.17 -0.04 8.46
C ARG A 160 7.36 -1.38 7.77
N ILE A 161 7.20 -2.47 8.52
CA ILE A 161 7.15 -3.83 7.97
C ILE A 161 5.68 -4.22 7.87
N ASN A 162 5.22 -4.57 6.68
CA ASN A 162 3.89 -5.11 6.44
C ASN A 162 3.99 -6.62 6.25
N ALA A 163 3.22 -7.38 7.00
CA ALA A 163 3.13 -8.84 6.91
C ALA A 163 1.66 -9.25 6.73
N VAL A 164 1.39 -10.14 5.77
CA VAL A 164 0.06 -10.71 5.58
C VAL A 164 -0.11 -11.90 6.52
N SER A 165 -1.15 -11.86 7.37
CA SER A 165 -1.47 -12.94 8.29
C SER A 165 -2.42 -13.94 7.61
N ILE A 166 -1.92 -15.16 7.38
CA ILE A 166 -2.63 -16.24 6.70
C ILE A 166 -2.59 -17.48 7.59
N ARG A 167 -3.77 -17.98 7.98
CA ARG A 167 -3.92 -19.18 8.81
C ARG A 167 -3.33 -20.40 8.11
N GLY A 168 -2.54 -21.19 8.84
CA GLY A 168 -1.84 -22.38 8.33
C GLY A 168 -0.62 -22.07 7.44
N LEU A 169 -0.26 -20.79 7.25
CA LEU A 169 0.90 -20.42 6.42
C LEU A 169 1.89 -19.50 7.15
N THR A 170 1.40 -18.44 7.83
CA THR A 170 2.26 -17.42 8.45
C THR A 170 2.12 -17.35 9.98
N GLU A 171 1.37 -18.24 10.61
CA GLU A 171 1.15 -18.24 12.07
C GLU A 171 2.46 -18.35 12.85
N ASP A 172 3.35 -19.24 12.44
CA ASP A 172 4.65 -19.47 13.09
C ASP A 172 5.63 -18.29 12.90
N GLU A 173 5.34 -17.39 11.97
CA GLU A 173 6.18 -16.21 11.66
C GLU A 173 5.79 -14.97 12.48
N ILE A 174 4.64 -14.96 13.13
CA ILE A 174 4.11 -13.81 13.89
C ILE A 174 5.08 -13.36 14.98
N VAL A 175 5.46 -14.29 15.85
CA VAL A 175 6.32 -14.00 17.01
C VAL A 175 7.76 -13.69 16.58
N PRO A 176 8.40 -14.46 15.67
CA PRO A 176 9.72 -14.14 15.15
C PRO A 176 9.79 -12.74 14.51
N LEU A 177 8.82 -12.38 13.66
CA LEU A 177 8.74 -11.05 13.03
C LEU A 177 8.58 -9.94 14.06
N ALA A 178 7.72 -10.14 15.07
CA ALA A 178 7.50 -9.15 16.12
C ALA A 178 8.76 -8.92 16.95
N ARG A 179 9.46 -9.99 17.34
CA ARG A 179 10.74 -9.91 18.08
C ARG A 179 11.84 -9.23 17.24
N PHE A 180 11.91 -9.55 15.95
CA PHE A 180 12.82 -8.89 15.00
C PHE A 180 12.53 -7.40 14.89
N CYS A 181 11.30 -7.01 14.60
CA CYS A 181 10.92 -5.61 14.43
C CYS A 181 11.15 -4.79 15.69
N ARG A 182 10.86 -5.35 16.89
CA ARG A 182 11.16 -4.70 18.18
C ARG A 182 12.65 -4.45 18.37
N ARG A 183 13.48 -5.45 18.13
CA ARG A 183 14.94 -5.34 18.24
C ARG A 183 15.52 -4.31 17.27
N GLU A 184 15.02 -4.30 16.04
CA GLU A 184 15.49 -3.39 15.00
C GLU A 184 14.81 -2.00 15.03
N GLY A 185 13.80 -1.78 15.88
CA GLY A 185 13.06 -0.51 15.94
C GLY A 185 12.14 -0.26 14.75
N PHE A 186 11.72 -1.30 14.04
CA PHE A 186 10.73 -1.19 12.95
C PHE A 186 9.30 -1.20 13.49
N HIS A 187 8.40 -0.51 12.79
CA HIS A 187 6.98 -0.58 13.08
C HIS A 187 6.34 -1.72 12.30
N LEU A 188 6.01 -2.83 12.97
CA LEU A 188 5.37 -3.98 12.34
C LEU A 188 3.87 -3.74 12.14
N ARG A 189 3.32 -4.17 11.00
CA ARG A 189 1.88 -4.18 10.72
C ARG A 189 1.45 -5.50 10.13
N PHE A 190 0.54 -6.17 10.82
CA PHE A 190 -0.13 -7.36 10.29
C PHE A 190 -1.39 -6.96 9.52
N ILE A 191 -1.58 -7.57 8.37
CA ILE A 191 -2.69 -7.30 7.44
C ILE A 191 -3.44 -8.61 7.22
N GLU A 192 -4.74 -8.62 7.43
CA GLU A 192 -5.58 -9.77 7.12
C GLU A 192 -5.54 -10.09 5.62
N PHE A 193 -5.54 -11.38 5.30
CA PHE A 193 -5.58 -11.86 3.93
C PHE A 193 -6.91 -11.49 3.26
N MET A 194 -6.83 -10.82 2.11
CA MET A 194 -7.97 -10.29 1.36
C MET A 194 -8.21 -11.08 0.07
N PRO A 195 -9.47 -11.15 -0.46
CA PRO A 195 -9.82 -11.83 -1.72
C PRO A 195 -9.38 -11.03 -2.97
N LEU A 196 -8.06 -10.83 -3.13
CA LEU A 196 -7.44 -10.08 -4.23
C LEU A 196 -6.31 -10.86 -4.91
N ASP A 197 -6.16 -12.11 -4.53
CA ASP A 197 -5.27 -13.08 -5.16
C ASP A 197 -5.73 -13.37 -6.60
N ALA A 198 -4.77 -13.47 -7.50
CA ALA A 198 -5.07 -13.67 -8.93
C ALA A 198 -5.52 -15.10 -9.27
N GLU A 199 -5.29 -16.06 -8.38
CA GLU A 199 -5.64 -17.48 -8.56
C GLU A 199 -7.01 -17.83 -7.95
N GLU A 200 -7.71 -16.85 -7.38
CA GLU A 200 -9.03 -17.00 -6.73
C GLU A 200 -9.04 -18.09 -5.63
N ALA A 201 -7.88 -18.31 -5.00
CA ALA A 201 -7.67 -19.33 -3.98
C ALA A 201 -8.04 -18.85 -2.56
N TRP A 202 -8.40 -17.58 -2.40
CA TRP A 202 -8.78 -17.03 -1.11
C TRP A 202 -10.01 -17.73 -0.54
N ASP A 203 -9.89 -18.16 0.70
CA ASP A 203 -10.99 -18.67 1.50
C ASP A 203 -11.03 -17.97 2.86
N ARG A 204 -12.23 -17.71 3.37
CA ARG A 204 -12.44 -17.01 4.65
C ARG A 204 -11.79 -17.73 5.84
N SER A 205 -11.72 -19.06 5.81
CA SER A 205 -11.08 -19.86 6.85
C SER A 205 -9.57 -19.62 6.99
N GLN A 206 -8.94 -19.09 5.92
CA GLN A 206 -7.52 -18.73 5.90
C GLN A 206 -7.25 -17.35 6.53
N VAL A 207 -8.30 -16.59 6.85
CA VAL A 207 -8.13 -15.28 7.50
C VAL A 207 -7.70 -15.50 8.94
N LEU A 208 -6.48 -15.07 9.26
CA LEU A 208 -6.00 -14.97 10.63
C LEU A 208 -6.23 -13.52 11.09
N SER A 209 -7.22 -13.34 11.98
CA SER A 209 -7.67 -12.00 12.37
C SER A 209 -6.61 -11.24 13.17
N GLY A 210 -6.66 -9.91 13.11
CA GLY A 210 -5.78 -9.10 13.95
C GLY A 210 -6.01 -9.33 15.45
N ALA A 211 -7.21 -9.77 15.86
CA ALA A 211 -7.49 -10.18 17.24
C ALA A 211 -6.74 -11.47 17.62
N ASP A 212 -6.72 -12.47 16.73
CA ASP A 212 -5.97 -13.72 16.93
C ASP A 212 -4.47 -13.43 17.00
N VAL A 213 -3.94 -12.66 16.06
CA VAL A 213 -2.52 -12.25 16.03
C VAL A 213 -2.15 -11.49 17.30
N ARG A 214 -3.01 -10.58 17.73
CA ARG A 214 -2.79 -9.84 18.98
C ARG A 214 -2.73 -10.77 20.19
N ALA A 215 -3.66 -11.72 20.30
CA ALA A 215 -3.68 -12.68 21.41
C ALA A 215 -2.39 -13.53 21.46
N ILE A 216 -1.89 -13.99 20.29
CA ILE A 216 -0.60 -14.69 20.18
C ILE A 216 0.55 -13.83 20.70
N LEU A 217 0.59 -12.56 20.27
CA LEU A 217 1.66 -11.64 20.66
C LEU A 217 1.61 -11.28 22.16
N GLU A 218 0.41 -11.08 22.72
CA GLU A 218 0.24 -10.81 24.14
C GLU A 218 0.65 -12.01 25.00
N TRP A 219 0.36 -13.23 24.56
CA TRP A 219 0.76 -14.46 25.23
C TRP A 219 2.28 -14.68 25.20
N GLU A 220 2.90 -14.54 24.03
CA GLU A 220 4.30 -14.92 23.78
C GLU A 220 5.31 -13.82 24.13
N ILE A 221 4.88 -12.55 24.14
CA ILE A 221 5.78 -11.42 24.27
C ILE A 221 5.39 -10.52 25.45
N GLY A 222 4.09 -10.32 25.68
CA GLY A 222 3.57 -9.50 26.75
C GLY A 222 2.51 -8.49 26.32
N PRO A 223 1.89 -7.79 27.27
CA PRO A 223 0.71 -6.99 27.04
C PRO A 223 0.93 -5.84 26.05
N LEU A 224 -0.09 -5.59 25.26
CA LEU A 224 -0.15 -4.53 24.26
C LEU A 224 -1.12 -3.43 24.69
N VAL A 225 -0.65 -2.19 24.71
CA VAL A 225 -1.45 -1.00 25.01
C VAL A 225 -1.78 -0.28 23.72
N ALA A 226 -3.07 0.01 23.50
CA ALA A 226 -3.51 0.74 22.30
C ALA A 226 -2.90 2.15 22.27
N GLU A 227 -2.39 2.56 21.11
CA GLU A 227 -1.96 3.94 20.87
C GLU A 227 -3.18 4.81 20.50
N THR A 228 -3.15 6.05 20.94
CA THR A 228 -4.14 7.05 20.51
C THR A 228 -3.96 7.30 19.02
N VAL A 229 -5.04 7.20 18.25
CA VAL A 229 -5.02 7.38 16.79
C VAL A 229 -4.63 8.83 16.47
N GLY A 230 -3.45 9.02 15.87
CA GLY A 230 -2.99 10.35 15.42
C GLY A 230 -3.63 10.77 14.08
N ASP A 231 -3.86 9.81 13.18
CA ASP A 231 -4.46 10.02 11.87
C ASP A 231 -5.74 9.16 11.74
N PRO A 232 -6.94 9.78 11.69
CA PRO A 232 -8.20 9.06 11.57
C PRO A 232 -8.32 8.20 10.30
N GLY A 233 -7.67 8.60 9.21
CA GLY A 233 -7.68 7.88 7.91
C GLY A 233 -6.77 6.64 7.88
N GLN A 234 -5.86 6.50 8.86
CA GLN A 234 -4.94 5.36 8.93
C GLN A 234 -5.71 4.03 9.10
N PRO A 235 -5.38 3.00 8.28
CA PRO A 235 -6.08 1.71 8.32
C PRO A 235 -5.72 0.86 9.53
N ALA A 236 -4.53 1.05 10.11
CA ALA A 236 -4.03 0.27 11.22
C ALA A 236 -4.56 0.79 12.57
N VAL A 237 -4.89 -0.14 13.46
CA VAL A 237 -4.98 0.15 14.90
C VAL A 237 -3.65 -0.22 15.51
N ASP A 238 -2.92 0.78 15.97
CA ASP A 238 -1.55 0.63 16.47
C ASP A 238 -1.55 0.38 17.99
N TYR A 239 -0.61 -0.45 18.43
CA TYR A 239 -0.36 -0.81 19.81
C TYR A 239 1.13 -0.71 20.12
N ARG A 240 1.44 -0.58 21.43
CA ARG A 240 2.82 -0.49 21.93
C ARG A 240 3.05 -1.47 23.07
N TRP A 241 4.22 -2.10 23.08
CA TRP A 241 4.74 -2.79 24.27
C TRP A 241 5.37 -1.78 25.24
N ALA A 242 5.58 -2.20 26.49
CA ALA A 242 6.16 -1.37 27.54
C ALA A 242 7.58 -0.85 27.20
N ASP A 243 8.34 -1.57 26.38
CA ASP A 243 9.69 -1.18 25.94
C ASP A 243 9.67 -0.20 24.74
N GLY A 244 8.49 0.19 24.27
CA GLY A 244 8.32 1.12 23.17
C GLY A 244 8.20 0.47 21.78
N GLY A 245 8.36 -0.85 21.65
CA GLY A 245 8.12 -1.57 20.39
C GLY A 245 6.68 -1.38 19.90
N ARG A 246 6.48 -1.23 18.59
CA ARG A 246 5.16 -0.92 17.98
C ARG A 246 4.69 -2.02 17.06
N VAL A 247 3.39 -2.33 17.16
CA VAL A 247 2.69 -3.24 16.24
C VAL A 247 1.31 -2.68 15.89
N GLY A 248 0.91 -2.79 14.63
CA GLY A 248 -0.40 -2.38 14.15
C GLY A 248 -1.15 -3.55 13.50
N PHE A 249 -2.48 -3.48 13.53
CA PHE A 249 -3.35 -4.47 12.90
C PHE A 249 -4.25 -3.78 11.89
N ILE A 250 -4.24 -4.27 10.66
CA ILE A 250 -5.09 -3.81 9.55
C ILE A 250 -6.09 -4.93 9.26
N ASN A 251 -7.34 -4.72 9.64
CA ASN A 251 -8.40 -5.73 9.66
C ASN A 251 -9.48 -5.43 8.60
N PRO A 252 -9.19 -5.52 7.29
CA PRO A 252 -10.16 -5.19 6.26
C PRO A 252 -11.30 -6.21 6.15
N VAL A 253 -11.09 -7.43 6.64
CA VAL A 253 -12.06 -8.54 6.54
C VAL A 253 -12.92 -8.65 7.80
N THR A 254 -12.29 -8.70 8.98
CA THR A 254 -13.02 -8.94 10.24
C THR A 254 -13.53 -7.66 10.90
N ARG A 255 -12.87 -6.53 10.66
CA ARG A 255 -13.23 -5.21 11.19
C ARG A 255 -12.96 -4.11 10.16
N PRO A 256 -13.75 -4.02 9.09
CA PRO A 256 -13.58 -3.01 8.05
C PRO A 256 -13.57 -1.58 8.62
N PHE A 257 -12.67 -0.74 8.07
CA PHE A 257 -12.51 0.68 8.45
C PHE A 257 -12.97 1.61 7.31
N CYS A 258 -14.02 1.19 6.60
CA CYS A 258 -14.55 1.91 5.43
C CYS A 258 -15.18 3.26 5.80
N ASP A 259 -15.71 3.40 7.01
CA ASP A 259 -16.33 4.60 7.57
C ASP A 259 -15.39 5.82 7.62
N ARG A 260 -14.10 5.58 7.73
CA ARG A 260 -13.05 6.62 7.79
C ARG A 260 -12.01 6.51 6.67
N CYS A 261 -12.34 5.80 5.59
CA CYS A 261 -11.42 5.58 4.48
C CYS A 261 -11.23 6.83 3.63
N ASP A 262 -10.02 7.36 3.60
CA ASP A 262 -9.57 8.56 2.88
C ASP A 262 -8.84 8.27 1.56
N ARG A 263 -8.72 6.97 1.18
CA ARG A 263 -7.85 6.54 0.10
C ARG A 263 -8.49 6.58 -1.28
N LEU A 264 -7.68 7.02 -2.24
CA LEU A 264 -7.89 6.91 -3.68
C LEU A 264 -6.74 6.13 -4.31
N ARG A 265 -6.93 5.67 -5.54
CA ARG A 265 -5.91 4.95 -6.29
C ARG A 265 -5.83 5.42 -7.73
N LEU A 266 -4.60 5.38 -8.26
CA LEU A 266 -4.28 5.51 -9.67
C LEU A 266 -3.51 4.26 -10.09
N THR A 267 -4.03 3.52 -11.06
CA THR A 267 -3.35 2.34 -11.59
C THR A 267 -2.23 2.74 -12.56
N ALA A 268 -1.28 1.85 -12.78
CA ALA A 268 -0.14 2.10 -13.66
C ALA A 268 -0.54 2.43 -15.10
N ASP A 269 -1.70 1.96 -15.55
CA ASP A 269 -2.29 2.22 -16.86
C ASP A 269 -3.29 3.38 -16.88
N GLY A 270 -3.32 4.18 -15.79
CA GLY A 270 -4.06 5.45 -15.76
C GLY A 270 -5.55 5.32 -15.49
N GLN A 271 -5.96 4.40 -14.60
CA GLN A 271 -7.33 4.31 -14.13
C GLN A 271 -7.45 4.83 -12.70
N PHE A 272 -8.36 5.77 -12.42
CA PHE A 272 -8.72 6.08 -11.04
C PHE A 272 -9.61 4.97 -10.47
N ARG A 273 -9.44 4.70 -9.18
CA ARG A 273 -10.28 3.80 -8.41
C ARG A 273 -10.54 4.40 -7.02
N ASN A 274 -11.78 4.34 -6.57
CA ASN A 274 -12.18 4.86 -5.26
C ASN A 274 -12.05 3.84 -4.12
N CYS A 275 -11.86 2.55 -4.44
CA CYS A 275 -11.68 1.47 -3.48
C CYS A 275 -10.76 0.40 -4.06
N LEU A 276 -10.08 -0.34 -3.19
CA LEU A 276 -9.32 -1.54 -3.57
C LEU A 276 -10.22 -2.58 -4.25
N PHE A 277 -11.44 -2.72 -3.73
CA PHE A 277 -12.48 -3.64 -4.25
C PHE A 277 -13.41 -3.01 -5.28
N SER A 278 -13.10 -1.82 -5.83
CA SER A 278 -13.92 -1.22 -6.87
C SER A 278 -14.00 -2.10 -8.10
N THR A 279 -15.17 -2.24 -8.67
CA THR A 279 -15.40 -2.87 -9.98
C THR A 279 -15.51 -1.84 -11.11
N THR A 280 -15.51 -0.56 -10.77
CA THR A 280 -15.56 0.57 -11.72
C THR A 280 -14.24 1.29 -11.73
N GLU A 281 -13.85 1.78 -12.91
CA GLU A 281 -12.64 2.54 -13.15
C GLU A 281 -12.93 3.80 -13.97
N TRP A 282 -12.11 4.83 -13.80
CA TRP A 282 -12.22 6.12 -14.49
C TRP A 282 -10.92 6.42 -15.24
N ASP A 283 -10.99 6.43 -16.56
CA ASP A 283 -9.83 6.53 -17.45
C ASP A 283 -9.29 7.97 -17.54
N VAL A 284 -8.25 8.26 -16.75
CA VAL A 284 -7.54 9.55 -16.82
C VAL A 284 -6.47 9.56 -17.91
N LYS A 285 -5.94 8.38 -18.32
CA LYS A 285 -4.92 8.31 -19.39
C LYS A 285 -5.41 8.92 -20.69
N ARG A 286 -6.68 8.74 -21.03
CA ARG A 286 -7.28 9.36 -22.21
C ARG A 286 -7.19 10.89 -22.18
N LEU A 287 -7.41 11.49 -21.01
CA LEU A 287 -7.28 12.95 -20.85
C LEU A 287 -5.81 13.38 -20.88
N LEU A 288 -4.91 12.60 -20.27
CA LEU A 288 -3.47 12.93 -20.21
C LEU A 288 -2.80 12.88 -21.59
N ARG A 289 -3.22 11.97 -22.46
CA ARG A 289 -2.63 11.73 -23.81
C ARG A 289 -3.40 12.38 -24.94
N GLY A 290 -4.54 12.99 -24.65
CA GLY A 290 -5.29 13.84 -25.55
C GLY A 290 -5.14 15.33 -25.15
N ASP A 291 -6.09 16.13 -25.58
CA ASP A 291 -6.14 17.57 -25.27
C ASP A 291 -6.84 17.86 -23.94
N GLY A 292 -6.85 16.90 -22.99
CA GLY A 292 -7.56 17.03 -21.73
C GLY A 292 -6.92 18.07 -20.80
N THR A 293 -7.75 18.92 -20.23
CA THR A 293 -7.37 19.98 -19.30
C THR A 293 -7.27 19.45 -17.85
N ASP A 294 -6.57 20.18 -16.98
CA ASP A 294 -6.52 19.88 -15.54
C ASP A 294 -7.90 19.98 -14.87
N ALA A 295 -8.79 20.84 -15.39
CA ALA A 295 -10.17 20.93 -14.94
C ALA A 295 -10.96 19.65 -15.23
N GLU A 296 -10.76 19.02 -16.38
CA GLU A 296 -11.39 17.75 -16.73
C GLU A 296 -10.82 16.58 -15.90
N ILE A 297 -9.52 16.55 -15.64
CA ILE A 297 -8.90 15.58 -14.71
C ILE A 297 -9.51 15.74 -13.32
N ALA A 298 -9.66 16.98 -12.84
CA ALA A 298 -10.27 17.28 -11.55
C ALA A 298 -11.75 16.86 -11.50
N ALA A 299 -12.50 17.05 -12.58
CA ALA A 299 -13.89 16.61 -12.69
C ALA A 299 -14.01 15.08 -12.63
N LEU A 300 -13.17 14.37 -13.38
CA LEU A 300 -13.11 12.90 -13.40
C LEU A 300 -12.77 12.33 -12.01
N LEU A 301 -11.83 12.97 -11.29
CA LEU A 301 -11.46 12.55 -9.94
C LEU A 301 -12.60 12.78 -8.93
N ARG A 302 -13.35 13.89 -9.06
CA ARG A 302 -14.57 14.13 -8.25
C ARG A 302 -15.66 13.11 -8.54
N GLU A 303 -15.87 12.75 -9.80
CA GLU A 303 -16.82 11.70 -10.19
C GLU A 303 -16.43 10.35 -9.57
N CYS A 304 -15.16 9.98 -9.64
CA CYS A 304 -14.63 8.78 -9.00
C CYS A 304 -14.91 8.77 -7.49
N VAL A 305 -14.69 9.91 -6.81
CA VAL A 305 -14.93 10.05 -5.36
C VAL A 305 -16.42 9.98 -5.05
N ALA A 306 -17.27 10.66 -5.81
CA ALA A 306 -18.72 10.67 -5.60
C ALA A 306 -19.35 9.27 -5.72
N ALA A 307 -18.79 8.42 -6.57
CA ALA A 307 -19.23 7.04 -6.75
C ALA A 307 -18.72 6.06 -5.67
N LYS A 308 -18.00 6.54 -4.64
CA LYS A 308 -17.48 5.66 -3.57
C LYS A 308 -18.63 5.11 -2.72
N LYS A 309 -18.60 3.79 -2.48
CA LYS A 309 -19.59 3.11 -1.65
C LYS A 309 -19.33 3.33 -0.15
N ALA A 310 -20.34 3.14 0.68
CA ALA A 310 -20.22 3.21 2.14
C ALA A 310 -19.17 2.24 2.65
N ALA A 311 -19.21 0.98 2.17
CA ALA A 311 -18.27 -0.07 2.49
C ALA A 311 -17.97 -0.94 1.27
N HIS A 312 -16.90 -1.75 1.33
CA HIS A 312 -16.56 -2.69 0.25
C HIS A 312 -17.46 -3.92 0.20
N GLY A 313 -18.20 -4.22 1.26
CA GLY A 313 -19.22 -5.27 1.28
C GLY A 313 -18.69 -6.71 1.29
N ILE A 314 -17.43 -6.96 1.69
CA ILE A 314 -16.82 -8.30 1.68
C ILE A 314 -17.62 -9.36 2.46
N ASP A 315 -18.44 -8.93 3.42
CA ASP A 315 -19.27 -9.77 4.25
C ASP A 315 -20.73 -9.85 3.76
N THR A 316 -21.03 -9.29 2.59
CA THR A 316 -22.40 -9.29 2.03
C THR A 316 -22.50 -10.19 0.80
N PRO A 317 -23.70 -10.73 0.52
CA PRO A 317 -23.92 -11.54 -0.68
C PRO A 317 -23.65 -10.81 -2.00
N GLU A 318 -23.71 -9.48 -1.98
CA GLU A 318 -23.49 -8.61 -3.14
C GLU A 318 -22.00 -8.32 -3.40
N PHE A 319 -21.10 -8.87 -2.59
CA PHE A 319 -19.67 -8.68 -2.80
C PHE A 319 -19.24 -9.29 -4.12
N ALA A 320 -18.67 -8.45 -4.98
CA ALA A 320 -18.04 -8.88 -6.22
C ALA A 320 -16.53 -8.61 -6.15
N ARG A 321 -15.74 -9.65 -6.41
CA ARG A 321 -14.29 -9.47 -6.58
C ARG A 321 -14.01 -8.53 -7.75
N PRO A 322 -13.03 -7.63 -7.64
CA PRO A 322 -12.59 -6.86 -8.78
C PRO A 322 -11.94 -7.79 -9.83
N ALA A 323 -12.11 -7.46 -11.10
CA ALA A 323 -11.47 -8.20 -12.19
C ALA A 323 -9.93 -8.10 -12.19
N ARG A 324 -9.39 -7.07 -11.52
CA ARG A 324 -7.95 -6.90 -11.36
C ARG A 324 -7.48 -7.50 -10.05
N ALA A 325 -6.36 -8.21 -10.09
CA ALA A 325 -5.65 -8.67 -8.91
C ALA A 325 -4.82 -7.54 -8.27
N MET A 326 -4.30 -7.79 -7.04
CA MET A 326 -3.59 -6.81 -6.22
C MET A 326 -2.46 -6.11 -6.99
N TYR A 327 -1.62 -6.84 -7.73
CA TYR A 327 -0.46 -6.28 -8.45
C TYR A 327 -0.83 -5.31 -9.58
N GLN A 328 -2.05 -5.41 -10.10
CA GLN A 328 -2.57 -4.55 -11.17
C GLN A 328 -3.23 -3.27 -10.62
N ILE A 329 -3.64 -3.32 -9.35
CA ILE A 329 -4.32 -2.20 -8.68
C ILE A 329 -3.31 -1.33 -7.93
N GLY A 330 -2.23 -1.93 -7.44
CA GLY A 330 -1.28 -1.33 -6.54
C GLY A 330 -1.69 -1.49 -5.07
N GLY A 331 -1.12 -2.49 -4.43
CA GLY A 331 -1.38 -2.91 -3.04
C GLY A 331 -0.65 -2.09 -1.99
#